data_fc9f4e74f912ac7f979b7aef5ad15212
#
_entry.id   fc9f4e74f912ac7f979b7aef5ad15212
#
_cell.length_a   1.000
_cell.length_b   1.000
_cell.length_c   1.000
_cell.angle_alpha   90.00
_cell.angle_beta   90.00
_cell.angle_gamma   90.00
#
_symmetry.space_group_name_H-M   'P 1'
#
loop_
_entity.id
_entity.type
_entity.pdbx_description
1 polymer ?
#
loop_
_entity_poly.entity_id
_entity_poly.type
_entity_poly.pdbx_seq_one_letter_code
_entity_poly.pdbx_strand_id
1 'polypeptide(L)'
;MRPRICGRSSPRAEHSEGKIVFKDEQTQRHINENNYVAFKYVDKDGNKGGFPVNPNGSTDSIAGLTDATGRVLGLMPHPERFVRITQHPHWTRLFAKDKREGDGTTIFTNAVSYAQKNL
;
A
#
# COMPACT_ATOMS: atom_id res chain seq x y z
N MET A 1 -1.82 12.30 7.95
CA MET A 1 -1.94 10.87 8.32
C MET A 1 -1.43 10.04 7.15
N ARG A 2 -0.41 9.24 7.34
CA ARG A 2 0.16 8.44 6.24
C ARG A 2 -0.76 7.26 5.95
N PRO A 3 -1.10 6.97 4.70
CA PRO A 3 -1.87 5.80 4.35
C PRO A 3 -1.12 4.52 4.75
N ARG A 4 -1.84 3.57 5.33
CA ARG A 4 -1.31 2.29 5.78
C ARG A 4 -2.02 1.18 5.04
N ILE A 5 -1.28 0.19 4.58
CA ILE A 5 -1.85 -1.04 4.03
C ILE A 5 -1.87 -2.08 5.13
N CYS A 6 -3.07 -2.46 5.57
CA CYS A 6 -3.24 -3.52 6.55
C CYS A 6 -3.11 -4.89 5.86
N GLY A 7 -2.17 -5.71 6.34
CA GLY A 7 -1.90 -7.03 5.77
C GLY A 7 -3.04 -8.07 5.92
N ARG A 8 -4.09 -7.78 6.71
CA ARG A 8 -5.23 -8.70 6.91
C ARG A 8 -6.46 -8.37 6.09
N SER A 9 -6.62 -7.15 5.60
CA SER A 9 -7.78 -6.75 4.80
C SER A 9 -7.52 -6.86 3.30
N SER A 10 -6.27 -7.00 2.90
CA SER A 10 -5.94 -7.25 1.50
C SER A 10 -6.02 -8.74 1.22
N PRO A 11 -6.82 -9.17 0.20
CA PRO A 11 -6.63 -10.49 -0.38
C PRO A 11 -5.15 -10.58 -0.72
N ARG A 12 -4.53 -11.72 -0.43
CA ARG A 12 -3.11 -11.99 -0.60
C ARG A 12 -2.50 -11.04 -1.61
N ALA A 13 -1.79 -10.02 -1.14
CA ALA A 13 -1.06 -9.15 -2.03
C ALA A 13 -0.11 -10.08 -2.80
N GLU A 14 -0.47 -10.41 -4.03
CA GLU A 14 0.39 -11.21 -4.88
C GLU A 14 1.61 -10.37 -5.18
N HIS A 15 2.66 -10.66 -4.45
CA HIS A 15 3.99 -10.12 -4.63
C HIS A 15 4.74 -11.13 -5.48
N SER A 16 4.80 -10.91 -6.77
CA SER A 16 5.57 -11.84 -7.57
C SER A 16 7.05 -11.74 -7.28
N GLU A 17 7.67 -10.60 -6.99
CA GLU A 17 9.12 -10.54 -6.74
C GLU A 17 9.64 -9.22 -6.15
N GLY A 18 8.83 -8.36 -5.59
CA GLY A 18 9.28 -7.05 -5.17
C GLY A 18 9.59 -6.94 -3.67
N LYS A 19 10.86 -6.84 -3.35
CA LYS A 19 11.37 -6.57 -2.01
C LYS A 19 12.16 -5.27 -2.02
N ILE A 20 11.81 -4.34 -1.15
CA ILE A 20 12.58 -3.10 -1.00
C ILE A 20 13.78 -3.36 -0.09
N VAL A 21 14.97 -3.15 -0.65
CA VAL A 21 16.25 -3.23 0.05
C VAL A 21 17.01 -1.96 -0.27
N PHE A 22 17.59 -1.32 0.73
CA PHE A 22 18.42 -0.15 0.52
C PHE A 22 19.88 -0.56 0.28
N LYS A 23 20.55 0.18 -0.58
CA LYS A 23 21.98 0.01 -0.86
C LYS A 23 22.83 0.24 0.39
N ASP A 24 22.47 1.25 1.19
CA ASP A 24 23.17 1.66 2.39
C ASP A 24 22.24 2.42 3.35
N GLU A 25 22.70 2.63 4.59
CA GLU A 25 21.96 3.35 5.60
C GLU A 25 21.71 4.82 5.26
N GLN A 26 22.60 5.44 4.49
CA GLN A 26 22.45 6.84 4.07
C GLN A 26 21.25 7.00 3.16
N THR A 27 21.07 6.10 2.20
CA THR A 27 19.89 6.06 1.32
C THR A 27 18.62 5.85 2.11
N GLN A 28 18.64 4.95 3.09
CA GLN A 28 17.48 4.71 3.96
C GLN A 28 17.08 5.95 4.76
N ARG A 29 18.06 6.63 5.35
CA ARG A 29 17.83 7.89 6.08
C ARG A 29 17.25 8.96 5.17
N HIS A 30 17.85 9.18 4.00
CA HIS A 30 17.38 10.15 3.03
C HIS A 30 15.92 9.95 2.65
N ILE A 31 15.52 8.70 2.38
CA ILE A 31 14.13 8.35 2.05
C ILE A 31 13.18 8.62 3.21
N ASN A 32 13.59 8.30 4.44
CA ASN A 32 12.76 8.52 5.62
C ASN A 32 12.63 10.01 5.98
N GLU A 33 13.72 10.76 5.94
CA GLU A 33 13.76 12.19 6.27
C GLU A 33 12.96 13.04 5.28
N ASN A 34 12.99 12.68 4.00
CA ASN A 34 12.23 13.37 2.96
C ASN A 34 10.79 12.86 2.80
N ASN A 35 10.34 11.94 3.65
CA ASN A 35 8.99 11.39 3.62
C ASN A 35 8.60 10.69 2.30
N TYR A 36 9.56 10.06 1.62
CA TYR A 36 9.30 9.33 0.37
C TYR A 36 8.62 7.97 0.58
N VAL A 37 8.44 7.53 1.82
CA VAL A 37 7.67 6.32 2.12
C VAL A 37 6.18 6.61 2.04
N ALA A 38 5.53 6.13 0.97
CA ALA A 38 4.10 6.31 0.76
C ALA A 38 3.27 5.30 1.55
N PHE A 39 3.66 4.01 1.54
CA PHE A 39 2.92 2.92 2.18
C PHE A 39 3.84 2.01 2.98
N LYS A 40 3.30 1.46 4.08
CA LYS A 40 3.96 0.42 4.89
C LYS A 40 3.02 -0.74 5.15
N TYR A 41 3.58 -1.96 5.23
CA TYR A 41 2.88 -3.14 5.73
C TYR A 41 2.70 -3.02 7.24
N VAL A 42 1.48 -3.19 7.69
CA VAL A 42 1.11 -3.15 9.12
C VAL A 42 0.05 -4.20 9.41
N ASP A 43 -0.05 -4.63 10.67
CA ASP A 43 -1.14 -5.47 11.14
C ASP A 43 -2.45 -4.67 11.30
N LYS A 44 -3.50 -5.33 11.76
CA LYS A 44 -4.83 -4.70 12.01
C LYS A 44 -4.76 -3.55 13.02
N ASP A 45 -3.79 -3.55 13.92
CA ASP A 45 -3.61 -2.56 14.98
C ASP A 45 -2.63 -1.44 14.56
N GLY A 46 -2.09 -1.54 13.34
CA GLY A 46 -1.18 -0.55 12.75
C GLY A 46 0.29 -0.76 13.11
N ASN A 47 0.65 -1.91 13.67
CA ASN A 47 2.02 -2.24 14.04
C ASN A 47 2.76 -2.93 12.89
N LYS A 48 4.07 -2.70 12.83
CA LYS A 48 4.95 -3.45 11.96
C LYS A 48 5.18 -4.85 12.55
N GLY A 49 5.45 -5.82 11.68
CA GLY A 49 5.77 -7.18 12.09
C GLY A 49 6.54 -7.92 11.00
N GLY A 50 7.02 -9.12 11.35
CA GLY A 50 7.56 -10.05 10.38
C GLY A 50 6.44 -10.71 9.54
N PHE A 51 6.74 -11.84 8.90
CA PHE A 51 5.71 -12.62 8.21
C PHE A 51 4.58 -13.05 9.18
N PRO A 52 3.30 -12.97 8.82
CA PRO A 52 2.73 -12.59 7.52
C PRO A 52 2.42 -11.09 7.35
N VAL A 53 2.75 -10.24 8.31
CA VAL A 53 2.48 -8.78 8.26
C VAL A 53 3.32 -8.12 7.17
N ASN A 54 4.62 -8.43 7.16
CA ASN A 54 5.54 -8.05 6.09
C ASN A 54 5.78 -9.28 5.20
N PRO A 55 5.04 -9.45 4.10
CA PRO A 55 4.99 -10.71 3.38
C PRO A 55 6.26 -11.03 2.58
N ASN A 56 7.05 -10.02 2.22
CA ASN A 56 8.25 -10.16 1.39
C ASN A 56 9.55 -9.79 2.12
N GLY A 57 9.48 -9.39 3.39
CA GLY A 57 10.64 -8.98 4.17
C GLY A 57 11.26 -7.65 3.73
N SER A 58 10.47 -6.74 3.13
CA SER A 58 10.93 -5.39 2.78
C SER A 58 11.48 -4.63 3.97
N THR A 59 12.55 -3.88 3.77
CA THR A 59 13.19 -3.06 4.80
C THR A 59 12.17 -2.08 5.39
N ASP A 60 12.12 -1.98 6.71
CA ASP A 60 11.21 -1.12 7.47
C ASP A 60 9.72 -1.31 7.12
N SER A 61 9.35 -2.50 6.66
CA SER A 61 8.00 -2.85 6.19
C SER A 61 7.49 -1.96 5.07
N ILE A 62 8.36 -1.37 4.25
CA ILE A 62 7.96 -0.46 3.18
C ILE A 62 7.25 -1.24 2.09
N ALA A 63 6.05 -0.78 1.72
CA ALA A 63 5.20 -1.34 0.69
C ALA A 63 5.13 -0.46 -0.57
N GLY A 64 5.46 0.81 -0.45
CA GLY A 64 5.47 1.75 -1.58
C GLY A 64 6.28 3.00 -1.30
N LEU A 65 6.89 3.53 -2.35
CA LEU A 65 7.71 4.75 -2.33
C LEU A 65 7.17 5.75 -3.33
N THR A 66 7.37 7.03 -3.03
CA THR A 66 7.11 8.14 -3.95
C THR A 66 8.39 8.92 -4.23
N ASP A 67 8.40 9.69 -5.30
CA ASP A 67 9.45 10.65 -5.59
C ASP A 67 9.25 11.98 -4.82
N ALA A 68 10.19 12.91 -5.00
CA ALA A 68 10.13 14.23 -4.38
C ALA A 68 8.90 15.06 -4.80
N THR A 69 8.34 14.80 -5.97
CA THR A 69 7.19 15.55 -6.50
C THR A 69 5.85 14.96 -6.02
N GLY A 70 5.85 13.73 -5.50
CA GLY A 70 4.64 12.97 -5.16
C GLY A 70 3.83 12.51 -6.37
N ARG A 71 4.37 12.62 -7.59
CA ARG A 71 3.69 12.26 -8.85
C ARG A 71 4.08 10.89 -9.37
N VAL A 72 5.14 10.32 -8.87
CA VAL A 72 5.58 8.96 -9.19
C VAL A 72 5.41 8.10 -7.96
N LEU A 73 4.67 7.01 -8.09
CA LEU A 73 4.41 6.04 -7.02
C LEU A 73 4.88 4.66 -7.44
N GLY A 74 5.88 4.13 -6.73
CA GLY A 74 6.23 2.72 -6.79
C GLY A 74 5.49 1.96 -5.69
N LEU A 75 4.69 0.96 -6.06
CA LEU A 75 3.85 0.22 -5.12
C LEU A 75 4.00 -1.28 -5.36
N MET A 76 4.28 -2.04 -4.29
CA MET A 76 4.38 -3.50 -4.38
C MET A 76 3.01 -4.19 -4.39
N PRO A 77 2.09 -3.93 -3.46
CA PRO A 77 0.73 -4.46 -3.56
C PRO A 77 0.02 -3.92 -4.80
N HIS A 78 -0.70 -4.79 -5.50
CA HIS A 78 -1.46 -4.45 -6.69
C HIS A 78 -2.85 -3.90 -6.31
N PRO A 79 -3.09 -2.57 -6.34
CA PRO A 79 -4.37 -2.01 -5.93
C PRO A 79 -5.53 -2.41 -6.85
N GLU A 80 -5.26 -2.70 -8.13
CA GLU A 80 -6.26 -3.15 -9.09
C GLU A 80 -6.87 -4.52 -8.75
N ARG A 81 -6.19 -5.29 -7.90
CA ARG A 81 -6.71 -6.57 -7.42
C ARG A 81 -7.72 -6.46 -6.30
N PHE A 82 -7.96 -5.26 -5.79
CA PHE A 82 -9.00 -4.99 -4.80
C PHE A 82 -9.73 -3.67 -5.08
N VAL A 83 -10.25 -3.51 -6.29
CA VAL A 83 -11.14 -2.40 -6.68
C VAL A 83 -12.61 -2.73 -6.47
N ARG A 84 -12.97 -4.01 -6.53
CA ARG A 84 -14.34 -4.50 -6.29
C ARG A 84 -14.37 -5.36 -5.04
N ILE A 85 -15.41 -5.21 -4.23
CA ILE A 85 -15.58 -6.01 -3.01
C ILE A 85 -15.56 -7.52 -3.28
N THR A 86 -16.05 -7.95 -4.44
CA THR A 86 -16.09 -9.36 -4.86
C THR A 86 -14.69 -9.98 -5.06
N GLN A 87 -13.65 -9.18 -5.16
CA GLN A 87 -12.26 -9.65 -5.25
C GLN A 87 -11.68 -10.03 -3.87
N HIS A 88 -12.39 -9.70 -2.78
CA HIS A 88 -11.96 -10.08 -1.43
C HIS A 88 -12.39 -11.51 -1.10
N PRO A 89 -11.54 -12.38 -0.48
CA PRO A 89 -11.88 -13.75 -0.13
C PRO A 89 -13.13 -13.89 0.77
N HIS A 90 -13.39 -12.89 1.58
CA HIS A 90 -14.56 -12.84 2.49
C HIS A 90 -15.60 -11.81 2.04
N TRP A 91 -15.74 -11.60 0.73
CA TRP A 91 -16.61 -10.57 0.17
C TRP A 91 -18.08 -10.69 0.63
N THR A 92 -18.59 -11.90 0.81
CA THR A 92 -19.97 -12.11 1.27
C THR A 92 -20.24 -11.49 2.64
N ARG A 93 -19.26 -11.55 3.55
CA ARG A 93 -19.37 -10.92 4.87
C ARG A 93 -19.20 -9.39 4.79
N LEU A 94 -18.40 -8.90 3.86
CA LEU A 94 -18.15 -7.48 3.65
C LEU A 94 -19.31 -6.82 2.91
N PHE A 95 -19.92 -7.54 1.97
CA PHE A 95 -21.08 -7.06 1.21
C PHE A 95 -22.29 -6.80 2.13
N ALA A 96 -22.47 -7.60 3.16
CA ALA A 96 -23.50 -7.40 4.18
C ALA A 96 -23.34 -6.07 4.96
N LYS A 97 -22.17 -5.42 4.89
CA LYS A 97 -21.89 -4.10 5.47
C LYS A 97 -22.02 -2.95 4.47
N ASP A 98 -22.68 -3.17 3.35
CA ASP A 98 -22.93 -2.20 2.27
C ASP A 98 -21.66 -1.61 1.61
N LYS A 99 -20.53 -2.27 1.76
CA LYS A 99 -19.26 -1.89 1.13
C LYS A 99 -19.21 -2.52 -0.27
N ARG A 100 -19.35 -1.71 -1.32
CA ARG A 100 -19.34 -2.17 -2.72
C ARG A 100 -17.97 -2.05 -3.40
N GLU A 101 -17.15 -1.11 -2.95
CA GLU A 101 -15.83 -0.84 -3.52
C GLU A 101 -14.73 -1.40 -2.63
N GLY A 102 -13.65 -1.86 -3.25
CA GLY A 102 -12.43 -2.27 -2.57
C GLY A 102 -11.54 -1.07 -2.24
N ASP A 103 -10.68 -1.22 -1.24
CA ASP A 103 -9.80 -0.14 -0.77
C ASP A 103 -8.80 0.33 -1.84
N GLY A 104 -8.47 -0.54 -2.82
CA GLY A 104 -7.62 -0.20 -3.97
C GLY A 104 -8.19 0.92 -4.85
N THR A 105 -9.52 1.06 -4.92
CA THR A 105 -10.20 2.12 -5.69
C THR A 105 -9.76 3.51 -5.23
N THR A 106 -9.50 3.70 -3.94
CA THR A 106 -9.12 4.99 -3.37
C THR A 106 -7.84 5.56 -4.00
N ILE A 107 -6.86 4.71 -4.33
CA ILE A 107 -5.61 5.15 -4.95
C ILE A 107 -5.89 5.76 -6.33
N PHE A 108 -6.70 5.09 -7.14
CA PHE A 108 -7.06 5.57 -8.49
C PHE A 108 -7.92 6.84 -8.44
N THR A 109 -8.91 6.87 -7.54
CA THR A 109 -9.79 8.04 -7.36
C THR A 109 -9.00 9.28 -6.92
N ASN A 110 -8.03 9.11 -6.02
CA ASN A 110 -7.16 10.20 -5.59
C ASN A 110 -6.28 10.72 -6.73
N ALA A 111 -5.74 9.83 -7.58
CA ALA A 111 -4.95 10.23 -8.73
C ALA A 111 -5.78 11.05 -9.74
N VAL A 112 -7.00 10.61 -10.05
CA VAL A 112 -7.93 11.33 -10.93
C VAL A 112 -8.30 12.70 -10.34
N SER A 113 -8.64 12.75 -9.05
CA SER A 113 -8.98 14.00 -8.36
C SER A 113 -7.82 15.00 -8.34
N TYR A 114 -6.59 14.49 -8.17
CA TYR A 114 -5.40 15.33 -8.24
C TYR A 114 -5.21 15.90 -9.65
N ALA A 115 -5.31 15.06 -10.68
CA ALA A 115 -5.17 15.48 -12.07
C ALA A 115 -6.22 16.56 -12.45
N GLN A 116 -7.47 16.37 -12.07
CA GLN A 116 -8.55 17.33 -12.35
C GLN A 116 -8.33 18.71 -11.69
N LYS A 117 -7.63 18.76 -10.55
CA LYS A 117 -7.37 20.00 -9.83
C LYS A 117 -6.09 20.71 -10.25
N ASN A 118 -5.13 19.99 -10.82
CA ASN A 118 -3.75 20.49 -11.02
C ASN A 118 -3.26 20.41 -12.47
N LEU A 119 -4.04 19.80 -13.35
CA LEU A 119 -3.79 19.71 -14.79
C LEU A 119 -4.95 20.30 -15.60
#